data_b45d6a49e4ced23e6c61807cf246b59e
#
_entry.id   b45d6a49e4ced23e6c61807cf246b59e
#
_cell.length_a   1.000
_cell.length_b   1.000
_cell.length_c   1.000
_cell.angle_alpha   90.00
_cell.angle_beta   90.00
_cell.angle_gamma   90.00
#
_symmetry.space_group_name_H-M   'P 1'
#
loop_
_entity.id
_entity.type
_entity.pdbx_description
1 polymer ?
#
loop_
_entity_poly.entity_id
_entity_poly.type
_entity_poly.pdbx_seq_one_letter_code
_entity_poly.pdbx_strand_id
1 'polypeptide(L)'
;MKTYEVGNVRYDGKVYFLIRRTEDASICVYPTKYLKHKTTSNRSPNTVKRIAFSLSYFMGYLKEQGRQFEDVYEMTYSAQMEFFQNFLYWVKGGKHISGEVRKIPDNGTCNAYLHDVFGFYQFLEMEYEQFGSLLVLSDKTISYTNAIGVRKTKLCRSFDGYLNAVSSKGRTIERKILSFFLDACTNCRDQLLLLLLAETGFRIGELLGVRYVEDIDYQGCRIRVEPRVDNENEVRAKYEEDRWAKVSKDTFDILLFYYAKYRKLLRESEYLFITLSGEHAGQALTEDAVNAMLRRLQKKTQIKVTSHMLRHYFANERRKNGWSLELISQALGHRNLQTTINYLNISNEELVEASEELFRKNAALYMADKLL
;
A
#
# COMPACT_ATOMS: atom_id res chain seq x y z
N MET A 1 -7.53 -2.87 -28.74
CA MET A 1 -6.69 -4.05 -28.40
C MET A 1 -5.49 -3.54 -27.62
N LYS A 2 -5.02 -4.24 -26.57
CA LYS A 2 -3.78 -3.83 -25.89
C LYS A 2 -2.60 -4.10 -26.79
N THR A 3 -1.70 -3.15 -26.96
CA THR A 3 -0.51 -3.29 -27.79
C THR A 3 0.63 -4.02 -27.07
N TYR A 4 0.66 -3.93 -25.73
CA TYR A 4 1.66 -4.56 -24.89
C TYR A 4 1.00 -5.33 -23.75
N GLU A 5 1.58 -6.48 -23.42
CA GLU A 5 1.11 -7.39 -22.38
C GLU A 5 2.19 -7.61 -21.34
N VAL A 6 1.78 -7.68 -20.07
CA VAL A 6 2.67 -7.99 -18.94
C VAL A 6 2.52 -9.48 -18.62
N GLY A 7 3.62 -10.22 -18.75
CA GLY A 7 3.74 -11.62 -18.33
C GLY A 7 4.64 -11.76 -17.11
N ASN A 8 4.66 -12.95 -16.53
CA ASN A 8 5.62 -13.30 -15.47
C ASN A 8 6.15 -14.72 -15.64
N VAL A 9 7.34 -14.94 -15.05
CA VAL A 9 8.00 -16.25 -14.99
C VAL A 9 8.54 -16.42 -13.57
N ARG A 10 8.43 -17.62 -13.00
CA ARG A 10 9.09 -17.99 -11.75
C ARG A 10 10.43 -18.65 -12.05
N TYR A 11 11.47 -18.16 -11.41
CA TYR A 11 12.80 -18.72 -11.49
C TYR A 11 13.50 -18.54 -10.14
N ASP A 12 14.07 -19.59 -9.59
CA ASP A 12 14.79 -19.60 -8.32
C ASP A 12 14.00 -18.93 -7.18
N GLY A 13 12.74 -19.36 -7.00
CA GLY A 13 11.84 -18.83 -5.96
C GLY A 13 11.38 -17.38 -6.14
N LYS A 14 11.83 -16.67 -7.19
CA LYS A 14 11.50 -15.27 -7.47
C LYS A 14 10.57 -15.14 -8.68
N VAL A 15 9.68 -14.14 -8.63
CA VAL A 15 8.80 -13.79 -9.74
C VAL A 15 9.45 -12.67 -10.55
N TYR A 16 9.69 -12.94 -11.84
CA TYR A 16 10.21 -11.98 -12.80
C TYR A 16 9.09 -11.56 -13.75
N PHE A 17 8.93 -10.26 -13.94
CA PHE A 17 7.96 -9.70 -14.88
C PHE A 17 8.64 -9.35 -16.20
N LEU A 18 7.89 -9.47 -17.31
CA LEU A 18 8.33 -9.12 -18.63
C LEU A 18 7.22 -8.40 -19.39
N ILE A 19 7.59 -7.60 -20.38
CA ILE A 19 6.66 -6.89 -21.26
C ILE A 19 6.85 -7.44 -22.68
N ARG A 20 5.74 -7.86 -23.30
CA ARG A 20 5.71 -8.39 -24.67
C ARG A 20 4.85 -7.52 -25.56
N ARG A 21 5.18 -7.43 -26.83
CA ARG A 21 4.26 -6.96 -27.86
C ARG A 21 3.18 -8.01 -28.10
N THR A 22 1.95 -7.58 -28.31
CA THR A 22 0.84 -8.53 -28.57
C THR A 22 0.80 -9.01 -30.00
N GLU A 23 1.46 -8.32 -30.95
CA GLU A 23 1.45 -8.62 -32.37
C GLU A 23 2.31 -9.84 -32.72
N ASP A 24 3.50 -9.92 -32.14
CA ASP A 24 4.52 -10.93 -32.48
C ASP A 24 5.07 -11.67 -31.24
N ALA A 25 4.51 -11.42 -30.06
CA ALA A 25 4.96 -11.92 -28.77
C ALA A 25 6.43 -11.56 -28.42
N SER A 26 7.07 -10.66 -29.15
CA SER A 26 8.45 -10.25 -28.91
C SER A 26 8.59 -9.52 -27.57
N ILE A 27 9.70 -9.77 -26.88
CA ILE A 27 9.99 -9.16 -25.57
C ILE A 27 10.56 -7.76 -25.76
N CYS A 28 10.01 -6.78 -25.05
CA CYS A 28 10.57 -5.44 -24.94
C CYS A 28 11.80 -5.48 -24.04
N VAL A 29 13.00 -5.49 -24.66
CA VAL A 29 14.27 -5.82 -23.98
C VAL A 29 14.58 -4.87 -22.82
N TYR A 30 14.66 -3.57 -23.06
CA TYR A 30 15.04 -2.58 -22.03
C TYR A 30 14.08 -2.50 -20.86
N PRO A 31 12.75 -2.40 -21.06
CA PRO A 31 11.80 -2.45 -19.96
C PRO A 31 11.89 -3.75 -19.15
N THR A 32 12.08 -4.90 -19.83
CA THR A 32 12.19 -6.20 -19.15
C THR A 32 13.50 -6.31 -18.34
N LYS A 33 14.63 -5.78 -18.84
CA LYS A 33 15.88 -5.68 -18.07
C LYS A 33 15.72 -4.81 -16.83
N TYR A 34 15.03 -3.67 -16.93
CA TYR A 34 14.72 -2.83 -15.78
C TYR A 34 13.88 -3.56 -14.73
N LEU A 35 12.83 -4.29 -15.15
CA LEU A 35 12.03 -5.10 -14.24
C LEU A 35 12.86 -6.20 -13.55
N LYS A 36 13.76 -6.87 -14.30
CA LYS A 36 14.73 -7.81 -13.72
C LYS A 36 15.61 -7.13 -12.67
N HIS A 37 16.19 -5.97 -12.98
CA HIS A 37 16.97 -5.17 -12.04
C HIS A 37 16.18 -4.85 -10.76
N LYS A 38 14.90 -4.44 -10.87
CA LYS A 38 14.05 -4.19 -9.69
C LYS A 38 13.79 -5.45 -8.85
N THR A 39 13.63 -6.61 -9.49
CA THR A 39 13.46 -7.89 -8.80
C THR A 39 14.76 -8.28 -8.07
N THR A 40 15.92 -8.16 -8.71
CA THR A 40 17.22 -8.47 -8.09
C THR A 40 17.59 -7.48 -6.99
N SER A 41 17.13 -6.23 -7.07
CA SER A 41 17.25 -5.22 -6.01
C SER A 41 16.23 -5.41 -4.87
N ASN A 42 15.68 -6.61 -4.71
CA ASN A 42 14.78 -7.03 -3.63
C ASN A 42 13.50 -6.16 -3.50
N ARG A 43 12.99 -5.57 -4.60
CA ARG A 43 11.69 -4.92 -4.59
C ARG A 43 10.58 -5.97 -4.53
N SER A 44 9.49 -5.66 -3.80
CA SER A 44 8.38 -6.61 -3.66
C SER A 44 7.75 -6.94 -5.02
N PRO A 45 7.28 -8.19 -5.24
CA PRO A 45 6.65 -8.61 -6.50
C PRO A 45 5.49 -7.67 -6.91
N ASN A 46 4.66 -7.23 -5.97
CA ASN A 46 3.57 -6.28 -6.23
C ASN A 46 4.07 -4.92 -6.73
N THR A 47 5.21 -4.44 -6.22
CA THR A 47 5.83 -3.19 -6.71
C THR A 47 6.33 -3.38 -8.14
N VAL A 48 7.04 -4.48 -8.42
CA VAL A 48 7.57 -4.76 -9.77
C VAL A 48 6.43 -4.97 -10.76
N LYS A 49 5.36 -5.68 -10.36
CA LYS A 49 4.13 -5.83 -11.14
C LYS A 49 3.51 -4.48 -11.52
N ARG A 50 3.38 -3.56 -10.57
CA ARG A 50 2.88 -2.21 -10.83
C ARG A 50 3.77 -1.47 -11.84
N ILE A 51 5.10 -1.50 -11.65
CA ILE A 51 6.06 -0.89 -12.57
C ILE A 51 5.91 -1.47 -13.99
N ALA A 52 5.74 -2.80 -14.10
CA ALA A 52 5.54 -3.45 -15.40
C ALA A 52 4.30 -2.92 -16.13
N PHE A 53 3.17 -2.75 -15.40
CA PHE A 53 1.98 -2.15 -15.98
C PHE A 53 2.17 -0.68 -16.35
N SER A 54 2.82 0.11 -15.48
CA SER A 54 3.13 1.52 -15.78
C SER A 54 3.94 1.66 -17.08
N LEU A 55 4.96 0.82 -17.25
CA LEU A 55 5.77 0.80 -18.46
C LEU A 55 4.99 0.30 -19.68
N SER A 56 4.14 -0.73 -19.53
CA SER A 56 3.31 -1.20 -20.65
C SER A 56 2.34 -0.11 -21.14
N TYR A 57 1.82 0.72 -20.24
CA TYR A 57 0.99 1.88 -20.60
C TYR A 57 1.80 2.95 -21.30
N PHE A 58 2.99 3.24 -20.81
CA PHE A 58 3.88 4.23 -21.45
C PHE A 58 4.32 3.79 -22.84
N MET A 59 4.68 2.53 -23.04
CA MET A 59 5.00 1.98 -24.35
C MET A 59 3.79 2.05 -25.31
N GLY A 60 2.57 1.84 -24.80
CA GLY A 60 1.34 2.02 -25.55
C GLY A 60 1.11 3.48 -25.97
N TYR A 61 1.39 4.44 -25.07
CA TYR A 61 1.34 5.86 -25.36
C TYR A 61 2.37 6.26 -26.40
N LEU A 62 3.62 5.82 -26.28
CA LEU A 62 4.68 6.06 -27.28
C LEU A 62 4.24 5.58 -28.67
N LYS A 63 3.69 4.36 -28.76
CA LYS A 63 3.21 3.83 -30.06
C LYS A 63 2.08 4.68 -30.65
N GLU A 64 1.14 5.14 -29.81
CA GLU A 64 0.05 6.04 -30.25
C GLU A 64 0.58 7.38 -30.77
N GLN A 65 1.70 7.86 -30.21
CA GLN A 65 2.39 9.07 -30.66
C GLN A 65 3.36 8.83 -31.84
N GLY A 66 3.47 7.58 -32.34
CA GLY A 66 4.42 7.23 -33.40
C GLY A 66 5.90 7.37 -33.00
N ARG A 67 6.22 7.20 -31.71
CA ARG A 67 7.55 7.42 -31.12
C ARG A 67 8.10 6.18 -30.47
N GLN A 68 9.44 6.13 -30.38
CA GLN A 68 10.17 5.21 -29.51
C GLN A 68 10.59 5.94 -28.22
N PHE A 69 11.01 5.20 -27.20
CA PHE A 69 11.44 5.84 -25.95
C PHE A 69 12.76 6.61 -26.12
N GLU A 70 13.57 6.24 -27.11
CA GLU A 70 14.80 6.92 -27.49
C GLU A 70 14.55 8.34 -28.01
N ASP A 71 13.48 8.55 -28.76
CA ASP A 71 13.14 9.83 -29.38
C ASP A 71 12.91 10.95 -28.33
N VAL A 72 12.60 10.56 -27.09
CA VAL A 72 12.35 11.51 -26.00
C VAL A 72 13.63 12.25 -25.59
N TYR A 73 14.81 11.63 -25.76
CA TYR A 73 16.09 12.27 -25.45
C TYR A 73 16.42 13.44 -26.39
N GLU A 74 15.94 13.39 -27.62
CA GLU A 74 16.14 14.43 -28.62
C GLU A 74 15.24 15.65 -28.47
N MET A 75 14.23 15.55 -27.59
CA MET A 75 13.30 16.65 -27.33
C MET A 75 13.95 17.76 -26.50
N THR A 76 13.56 19.01 -26.78
CA THR A 76 13.87 20.14 -25.90
C THR A 76 13.21 19.98 -24.52
N TYR A 77 13.68 20.71 -23.52
CA TYR A 77 13.09 20.69 -22.16
C TYR A 77 11.56 20.92 -22.17
N SER A 78 11.11 21.95 -22.89
CA SER A 78 9.68 22.27 -22.99
C SER A 78 8.88 21.16 -23.68
N ALA A 79 9.44 20.53 -24.71
CA ALA A 79 8.80 19.43 -25.41
C ALA A 79 8.74 18.17 -24.51
N GLN A 80 9.78 17.88 -23.74
CA GLN A 80 9.75 16.80 -22.75
C GLN A 80 8.70 17.06 -21.66
N MET A 81 8.61 18.29 -21.14
CA MET A 81 7.60 18.69 -20.16
C MET A 81 6.18 18.43 -20.68
N GLU A 82 5.88 18.94 -21.88
CA GLU A 82 4.57 18.75 -22.52
C GLU A 82 4.28 17.26 -22.79
N PHE A 83 5.26 16.53 -23.27
CA PHE A 83 5.13 15.10 -23.59
C PHE A 83 4.73 14.27 -22.36
N PHE A 84 5.39 14.47 -21.22
CA PHE A 84 5.07 13.75 -19.99
C PHE A 84 3.78 14.24 -19.32
N GLN A 85 3.44 15.52 -19.45
CA GLN A 85 2.13 16.02 -19.03
C GLN A 85 1.01 15.41 -19.88
N ASN A 86 1.18 15.32 -21.18
CA ASN A 86 0.22 14.67 -22.08
C ASN A 86 0.08 13.17 -21.77
N PHE A 87 1.15 12.49 -21.37
CA PHE A 87 1.05 11.11 -20.87
C PHE A 87 0.18 11.03 -19.61
N LEU A 88 0.35 11.94 -18.63
CA LEU A 88 -0.50 11.99 -17.43
C LEU A 88 -1.98 12.18 -17.79
N TYR A 89 -2.30 13.10 -18.71
CA TYR A 89 -3.68 13.31 -19.15
C TYR A 89 -4.23 12.13 -19.97
N TRP A 90 -3.40 11.47 -20.75
CA TRP A 90 -3.75 10.25 -21.47
C TRP A 90 -4.13 9.12 -20.51
N VAL A 91 -3.35 8.92 -19.45
CA VAL A 91 -3.67 7.99 -18.37
C VAL A 91 -4.93 8.40 -17.63
N LYS A 92 -5.04 9.69 -17.28
CA LYS A 92 -6.21 10.27 -16.58
C LYS A 92 -7.50 10.11 -17.38
N GLY A 93 -7.41 10.19 -18.69
CA GLY A 93 -8.53 9.93 -19.61
C GLY A 93 -8.91 8.45 -19.75
N GLY A 94 -8.20 7.53 -19.06
CA GLY A 94 -8.48 6.10 -19.10
C GLY A 94 -8.13 5.42 -20.43
N LYS A 95 -7.34 6.07 -21.31
CA LYS A 95 -6.97 5.53 -22.63
C LYS A 95 -6.10 4.26 -22.54
N HIS A 96 -5.39 4.06 -21.41
CA HIS A 96 -4.58 2.88 -21.12
C HIS A 96 -5.41 1.62 -20.78
N ILE A 97 -6.73 1.77 -20.56
CA ILE A 97 -7.62 0.67 -20.17
C ILE A 97 -8.47 0.27 -21.38
N SER A 98 -8.45 -1.02 -21.70
CA SER A 98 -9.36 -1.63 -22.67
C SER A 98 -10.56 -2.24 -21.95
N GLY A 99 -11.80 -1.95 -22.40
CA GLY A 99 -13.05 -2.50 -21.85
C GLY A 99 -14.13 -1.42 -21.67
N GLU A 100 -15.37 -1.86 -21.49
CA GLU A 100 -16.53 -0.98 -21.38
C GLU A 100 -16.59 -0.19 -20.07
N VAL A 101 -16.14 -0.79 -18.96
CA VAL A 101 -16.10 -0.14 -17.63
C VAL A 101 -14.68 0.36 -17.36
N ARG A 102 -14.44 1.64 -17.60
CA ARG A 102 -13.16 2.29 -17.34
C ARG A 102 -13.13 2.85 -15.92
N LYS A 103 -12.32 2.25 -15.06
CA LYS A 103 -12.01 2.88 -13.77
C LYS A 103 -10.94 3.94 -13.97
N ILE A 104 -11.34 5.19 -14.06
CA ILE A 104 -10.44 6.32 -14.19
C ILE A 104 -9.52 6.39 -12.96
N PRO A 105 -8.18 6.39 -13.12
CA PRO A 105 -7.26 6.50 -12.00
C PRO A 105 -7.30 7.90 -11.38
N ASP A 106 -7.05 7.98 -10.08
CA ASP A 106 -6.85 9.26 -9.41
C ASP A 106 -5.50 9.90 -9.77
N ASN A 107 -5.33 11.17 -9.44
CA ASN A 107 -4.12 11.93 -9.77
C ASN A 107 -2.85 11.32 -9.14
N GLY A 108 -2.95 10.78 -7.91
CA GLY A 108 -1.84 10.10 -7.24
C GLY A 108 -1.39 8.84 -7.99
N THR A 109 -2.34 8.06 -8.50
CA THR A 109 -2.07 6.88 -9.33
C THR A 109 -1.42 7.27 -10.67
N CYS A 110 -1.93 8.32 -11.33
CA CYS A 110 -1.31 8.83 -12.56
C CYS A 110 0.13 9.25 -12.33
N ASN A 111 0.38 10.04 -11.28
CA ASN A 111 1.73 10.47 -10.90
C ASN A 111 2.64 9.28 -10.57
N ALA A 112 2.12 8.24 -9.90
CA ALA A 112 2.89 7.05 -9.60
C ALA A 112 3.33 6.31 -10.87
N TYR A 113 2.49 6.24 -11.89
CA TYR A 113 2.86 5.65 -13.19
C TYR A 113 3.98 6.46 -13.86
N LEU A 114 3.90 7.79 -13.85
CA LEU A 114 4.97 8.63 -14.39
C LEU A 114 6.28 8.48 -13.59
N HIS A 115 6.22 8.37 -12.26
CA HIS A 115 7.41 8.09 -11.45
C HIS A 115 8.07 6.76 -11.83
N ASP A 116 7.29 5.74 -12.15
CA ASP A 116 7.83 4.46 -12.62
C ASP A 116 8.51 4.60 -13.98
N VAL A 117 7.95 5.40 -14.89
CA VAL A 117 8.55 5.73 -16.20
C VAL A 117 9.86 6.51 -16.02
N PHE A 118 9.88 7.52 -15.17
CA PHE A 118 11.12 8.25 -14.88
C PHE A 118 12.20 7.36 -14.25
N GLY A 119 11.80 6.43 -13.37
CA GLY A 119 12.70 5.42 -12.84
C GLY A 119 13.31 4.51 -13.92
N PHE A 120 12.56 4.23 -14.98
CA PHE A 120 13.06 3.49 -16.14
C PHE A 120 14.11 4.30 -16.92
N TYR A 121 13.84 5.57 -17.23
CA TYR A 121 14.82 6.43 -17.91
C TYR A 121 16.10 6.61 -17.10
N GLN A 122 16.01 6.76 -15.78
CA GLN A 122 17.19 6.80 -14.91
C GLN A 122 18.00 5.50 -14.90
N PHE A 123 17.30 4.35 -14.98
CA PHE A 123 17.99 3.07 -15.13
C PHE A 123 18.73 2.99 -16.46
N LEU A 124 18.14 3.46 -17.56
CA LEU A 124 18.82 3.50 -18.86
C LEU A 124 20.07 4.38 -18.83
N GLU A 125 19.99 5.56 -18.23
CA GLU A 125 21.10 6.48 -18.04
C GLU A 125 22.26 5.85 -17.25
N MET A 126 21.96 5.09 -16.20
CA MET A 126 22.99 4.45 -15.35
C MET A 126 23.58 3.19 -15.96
N GLU A 127 22.79 2.43 -16.71
CA GLU A 127 23.18 1.10 -17.20
C GLU A 127 23.82 1.13 -18.59
N TYR A 128 23.51 2.17 -19.40
CA TYR A 128 23.93 2.22 -20.80
C TYR A 128 24.50 3.58 -21.16
N GLU A 129 25.78 3.62 -21.57
CA GLU A 129 26.50 4.85 -21.96
C GLU A 129 25.83 5.63 -23.12
N GLN A 130 25.06 4.92 -23.98
CA GLN A 130 24.39 5.53 -25.12
C GLN A 130 23.17 6.38 -24.75
N PHE A 131 22.66 6.28 -23.53
CA PHE A 131 21.52 7.06 -23.05
C PHE A 131 21.99 8.15 -22.08
N GLY A 132 21.66 9.40 -22.42
CA GLY A 132 21.88 10.53 -21.52
C GLY A 132 20.78 10.71 -20.50
N SER A 133 20.87 11.76 -19.70
CA SER A 133 19.80 12.21 -18.81
C SER A 133 18.70 12.93 -19.59
N LEU A 134 17.44 12.67 -19.21
CA LEU A 134 16.34 13.51 -19.65
C LEU A 134 16.45 14.92 -19.03
N LEU A 135 16.24 15.97 -19.81
CA LEU A 135 16.31 17.36 -19.34
C LEU A 135 15.32 17.65 -18.21
N VAL A 136 14.13 17.02 -18.23
CA VAL A 136 13.12 17.12 -17.16
C VAL A 136 13.49 16.38 -15.86
N LEU A 137 14.53 15.55 -15.90
CA LEU A 137 15.04 14.84 -14.71
C LEU A 137 16.31 15.47 -14.13
N SER A 138 16.79 16.56 -14.73
CA SER A 138 17.94 17.31 -14.19
C SER A 138 17.63 17.81 -12.78
N ASP A 139 18.64 17.81 -11.92
CA ASP A 139 18.49 18.26 -10.54
C ASP A 139 18.50 19.80 -10.47
N LYS A 140 17.59 20.34 -9.68
CA LYS A 140 17.39 21.76 -9.43
C LYS A 140 17.38 22.02 -7.94
N THR A 141 18.22 22.91 -7.45
CA THR A 141 18.23 23.32 -6.05
C THR A 141 17.20 24.41 -5.81
N ILE A 142 16.21 24.14 -4.96
CA ILE A 142 15.26 25.13 -4.49
C ILE A 142 15.50 25.47 -3.03
N SER A 143 15.39 26.77 -2.70
CA SER A 143 15.41 27.24 -1.30
C SER A 143 13.99 27.49 -0.83
N TYR A 144 13.66 27.03 0.37
CA TYR A 144 12.37 27.28 1.01
C TYR A 144 12.55 27.56 2.50
N THR A 145 11.60 28.30 3.07
CA THR A 145 11.55 28.52 4.51
C THR A 145 10.57 27.53 5.13
N ASN A 146 11.01 26.80 6.16
CA ASN A 146 10.13 25.87 6.86
C ASN A 146 9.15 26.61 7.79
N ALA A 147 8.20 25.89 8.40
CA ALA A 147 7.17 26.45 9.29
C ALA A 147 7.72 27.21 10.52
N ILE A 148 8.98 26.96 10.89
CA ILE A 148 9.67 27.63 12.02
C ILE A 148 10.63 28.75 11.56
N GLY A 149 10.50 29.22 10.30
CA GLY A 149 11.27 30.34 9.79
C GLY A 149 12.70 30.04 9.35
N VAL A 150 13.14 28.78 9.39
CA VAL A 150 14.50 28.38 8.97
C VAL A 150 14.57 28.18 7.48
N ARG A 151 15.49 28.88 6.81
CA ARG A 151 15.77 28.69 5.38
C ARG A 151 16.49 27.36 5.16
N LYS A 152 15.92 26.50 4.32
CA LYS A 152 16.47 25.21 3.91
C LYS A 152 16.60 25.13 2.40
N THR A 153 17.56 24.37 1.94
CA THR A 153 17.71 24.02 0.53
C THR A 153 17.30 22.57 0.31
N LYS A 154 16.64 22.30 -0.79
CA LYS A 154 16.26 20.94 -1.22
C LYS A 154 16.62 20.78 -2.68
N LEU A 155 17.25 19.66 -2.99
CA LEU A 155 17.43 19.21 -4.35
C LEU A 155 16.10 18.66 -4.86
N CYS A 156 15.60 19.20 -5.96
CA CYS A 156 14.37 18.75 -6.62
C CYS A 156 14.66 18.49 -8.09
N ARG A 157 13.90 17.58 -8.67
CA ARG A 157 13.90 17.38 -10.11
C ARG A 157 13.22 18.56 -10.80
N SER A 158 13.63 18.84 -12.04
CA SER A 158 13.09 19.97 -12.79
C SER A 158 11.66 19.74 -13.31
N PHE A 159 11.17 18.49 -13.37
CA PHE A 159 9.79 18.22 -13.73
C PHE A 159 8.83 18.65 -12.61
N ASP A 160 7.95 19.58 -12.92
CA ASP A 160 6.92 20.12 -12.01
C ASP A 160 5.48 19.92 -12.52
N GLY A 161 5.32 19.22 -13.67
CA GLY A 161 4.04 18.98 -14.35
C GLY A 161 3.15 17.89 -13.73
N TYR A 162 3.38 17.49 -12.46
CA TYR A 162 2.55 16.49 -11.78
C TYR A 162 1.13 16.99 -11.54
N LEU A 163 0.17 16.07 -11.62
CA LEU A 163 -1.22 16.36 -11.28
C LEU A 163 -1.37 16.59 -9.77
N ASN A 164 -2.15 17.60 -9.37
CA ASN A 164 -2.44 17.85 -7.96
C ASN A 164 -3.15 16.66 -7.31
N ALA A 165 -2.42 15.89 -6.54
CA ALA A 165 -2.95 14.75 -5.80
C ALA A 165 -3.49 15.24 -4.45
N VAL A 166 -4.81 15.16 -4.27
CA VAL A 166 -5.41 15.41 -2.96
C VAL A 166 -5.17 14.17 -2.11
N SER A 167 -4.49 14.36 -0.98
CA SER A 167 -4.35 13.32 0.04
C SER A 167 -5.76 12.98 0.55
N SER A 168 -6.27 11.80 0.19
CA SER A 168 -7.52 11.33 0.78
C SER A 168 -7.26 10.99 2.25
N LYS A 169 -8.02 11.63 3.17
CA LYS A 169 -8.03 11.18 4.57
C LYS A 169 -8.34 9.69 4.61
N GLY A 170 -7.57 8.93 5.37
CA GLY A 170 -7.78 7.49 5.51
C GLY A 170 -9.20 7.20 5.96
N ARG A 171 -9.88 6.27 5.28
CA ARG A 171 -11.22 5.85 5.68
C ARG A 171 -11.09 4.86 6.83
N THR A 172 -11.73 5.15 7.94
CA THR A 172 -11.93 4.23 9.06
C THR A 172 -13.33 3.62 9.02
N ILE A 173 -13.58 2.65 9.87
CA ILE A 173 -14.91 2.08 10.09
C ILE A 173 -15.34 2.34 11.54
N GLU A 174 -16.64 2.28 11.80
CA GLU A 174 -17.19 2.28 13.14
C GLU A 174 -17.22 0.85 13.72
N ARG A 175 -17.22 0.74 15.05
CA ARG A 175 -17.31 -0.56 15.75
C ARG A 175 -18.53 -1.39 15.33
N LYS A 176 -19.67 -0.73 15.10
CA LYS A 176 -20.90 -1.38 14.63
C LYS A 176 -20.73 -2.06 13.26
N ILE A 177 -19.95 -1.43 12.36
CA ILE A 177 -19.66 -1.99 11.03
C ILE A 177 -18.78 -3.23 11.16
N LEU A 178 -17.78 -3.21 12.06
CA LEU A 178 -16.97 -4.40 12.32
C LEU A 178 -17.83 -5.56 12.84
N SER A 179 -18.68 -5.34 13.84
CA SER A 179 -19.60 -6.38 14.35
C SER A 179 -20.46 -6.96 13.23
N PHE A 180 -21.06 -6.11 12.42
CA PHE A 180 -21.90 -6.54 11.29
C PHE A 180 -21.14 -7.38 10.25
N PHE A 181 -19.84 -7.08 10.02
CA PHE A 181 -18.98 -7.89 9.17
C PHE A 181 -18.64 -9.24 9.78
N LEU A 182 -18.41 -9.28 11.08
CA LEU A 182 -18.15 -10.55 11.81
C LEU A 182 -19.35 -11.48 11.73
N ASP A 183 -20.56 -10.94 11.89
CA ASP A 183 -21.82 -11.70 11.77
C ASP A 183 -22.08 -12.18 10.34
N ALA A 184 -21.60 -11.45 9.35
CA ALA A 184 -21.72 -11.82 7.95
C ALA A 184 -20.73 -12.90 7.49
N CYS A 185 -19.67 -13.18 8.27
CA CYS A 185 -18.69 -14.22 7.98
C CYS A 185 -19.33 -15.61 8.05
N THR A 186 -18.92 -16.51 7.17
CA THR A 186 -19.44 -17.89 7.10
C THR A 186 -18.54 -18.90 7.82
N ASN A 187 -17.38 -18.49 8.29
CA ASN A 187 -16.42 -19.35 8.96
C ASN A 187 -15.56 -18.57 9.97
N CYS A 188 -15.03 -19.28 10.96
CA CYS A 188 -14.25 -18.69 12.03
C CYS A 188 -12.86 -18.18 11.59
N ARG A 189 -12.29 -18.68 10.49
CA ARG A 189 -11.04 -18.14 9.94
C ARG A 189 -11.22 -16.69 9.52
N ASP A 190 -12.29 -16.38 8.78
CA ASP A 190 -12.56 -15.04 8.27
C ASP A 190 -12.88 -14.08 9.42
N GLN A 191 -13.64 -14.56 10.45
CA GLN A 191 -13.88 -13.79 11.68
C GLN A 191 -12.58 -13.47 12.41
N LEU A 192 -11.73 -14.49 12.65
CA LEU A 192 -10.43 -14.33 13.30
C LEU A 192 -9.54 -13.32 12.55
N LEU A 193 -9.48 -13.43 11.23
CA LEU A 193 -8.67 -12.52 10.40
C LEU A 193 -9.12 -11.07 10.54
N LEU A 194 -10.42 -10.79 10.51
CA LEU A 194 -10.96 -9.43 10.69
C LEU A 194 -10.69 -8.90 12.11
N LEU A 195 -10.87 -9.73 13.13
CA LEU A 195 -10.60 -9.36 14.53
C LEU A 195 -9.11 -9.05 14.75
N LEU A 196 -8.22 -9.92 14.25
CA LEU A 196 -6.78 -9.69 14.39
C LEU A 196 -6.33 -8.41 13.67
N LEU A 197 -6.83 -8.14 12.46
CA LEU A 197 -6.54 -6.88 11.78
C LEU A 197 -7.02 -5.66 12.58
N ALA A 198 -8.20 -5.75 13.22
CA ALA A 198 -8.78 -4.67 14.01
C ALA A 198 -8.09 -4.48 15.37
N GLU A 199 -7.62 -5.55 16.01
CA GLU A 199 -7.00 -5.50 17.35
C GLU A 199 -5.50 -5.24 17.32
N THR A 200 -4.78 -5.70 16.30
CA THR A 200 -3.33 -5.58 16.21
C THR A 200 -2.88 -4.41 15.33
N GLY A 201 -3.72 -3.99 14.41
CA GLY A 201 -3.37 -3.01 13.39
C GLY A 201 -2.30 -3.49 12.40
N PHE A 202 -2.02 -4.78 12.33
CA PHE A 202 -1.06 -5.35 11.39
C PHE A 202 -1.49 -5.10 9.93
N ARG A 203 -0.52 -5.01 9.03
CA ARG A 203 -0.83 -5.03 7.59
C ARG A 203 -1.27 -6.43 7.20
N ILE A 204 -2.11 -6.52 6.18
CA ILE A 204 -2.61 -7.83 5.73
C ILE A 204 -1.45 -8.78 5.39
N GLY A 205 -0.42 -8.32 4.69
CA GLY A 205 0.74 -9.13 4.38
C GLY A 205 1.55 -9.54 5.61
N GLU A 206 1.60 -8.71 6.66
CA GLU A 206 2.22 -9.06 7.94
C GLU A 206 1.44 -10.18 8.63
N LEU A 207 0.11 -10.05 8.69
CA LEU A 207 -0.74 -11.05 9.34
C LEU A 207 -0.77 -12.39 8.60
N LEU A 208 -0.75 -12.37 7.26
CA LEU A 208 -0.72 -13.59 6.45
C LEU A 208 0.64 -14.31 6.47
N GLY A 209 1.70 -13.65 6.92
CA GLY A 209 3.02 -14.25 7.14
C GLY A 209 3.20 -14.87 8.52
N VAL A 210 2.21 -14.75 9.43
CA VAL A 210 2.28 -15.31 10.80
C VAL A 210 2.28 -16.84 10.74
N ARG A 211 3.26 -17.46 11.43
CA ARG A 211 3.36 -18.90 11.61
C ARG A 211 2.78 -19.31 12.97
N TYR A 212 1.87 -20.28 12.99
CA TYR A 212 1.10 -20.58 14.19
C TYR A 212 1.93 -21.23 15.32
N VAL A 213 3.08 -21.82 15.04
CA VAL A 213 3.96 -22.41 16.07
C VAL A 213 4.95 -21.37 16.60
N GLU A 214 5.54 -20.58 15.71
CA GLU A 214 6.67 -19.71 16.04
C GLU A 214 6.24 -18.31 16.53
N ASP A 215 5.13 -17.80 16.00
CA ASP A 215 4.75 -16.40 16.14
C ASP A 215 3.58 -16.18 17.11
N ILE A 216 3.14 -17.22 17.85
CA ILE A 216 2.04 -17.11 18.82
C ILE A 216 2.52 -17.48 20.21
N ASP A 217 2.42 -16.54 21.13
CA ASP A 217 2.56 -16.77 22.55
C ASP A 217 1.18 -17.12 23.13
N TYR A 218 0.95 -18.41 23.30
CA TYR A 218 -0.33 -18.97 23.78
C TYR A 218 -0.63 -18.60 25.24
N GLN A 219 0.37 -18.44 26.10
CA GLN A 219 0.19 -18.04 27.48
C GLN A 219 -0.09 -16.57 27.64
N GLY A 220 0.67 -15.74 26.90
CA GLY A 220 0.54 -14.29 26.91
C GLY A 220 -0.59 -13.76 26.03
N CYS A 221 -1.30 -14.57 25.23
CA CYS A 221 -2.25 -14.13 24.19
C CYS A 221 -1.63 -13.04 23.32
N ARG A 222 -0.45 -13.30 22.74
CA ARG A 222 0.28 -12.34 21.89
C ARG A 222 0.58 -12.96 20.53
N ILE A 223 0.61 -12.13 19.50
CA ILE A 223 0.97 -12.52 18.14
C ILE A 223 2.13 -11.64 17.67
N ARG A 224 3.11 -12.29 17.03
CA ARG A 224 4.32 -11.66 16.52
C ARG A 224 4.22 -11.46 15.00
N VAL A 225 4.71 -10.33 14.53
CA VAL A 225 5.10 -10.15 13.14
C VAL A 225 6.59 -10.32 13.04
N GLU A 226 7.04 -11.32 12.33
CA GLU A 226 8.43 -11.51 11.98
C GLU A 226 8.67 -11.22 10.50
N PRO A 227 9.66 -10.37 10.15
CA PRO A 227 10.00 -10.09 8.77
C PRO A 227 10.60 -11.32 8.09
N ARG A 228 9.85 -11.92 7.18
CA ARG A 228 10.30 -13.03 6.32
C ARG A 228 10.19 -12.64 4.85
N VAL A 229 11.12 -13.11 4.04
CA VAL A 229 11.19 -12.82 2.58
C VAL A 229 10.83 -14.03 1.71
N ASP A 230 10.72 -15.20 2.35
CA ASP A 230 10.55 -16.53 1.77
C ASP A 230 9.14 -17.11 1.92
N ASN A 231 8.15 -16.29 2.26
CA ASN A 231 6.78 -16.74 2.42
C ASN A 231 6.20 -17.31 1.12
N GLU A 232 5.61 -18.49 1.17
CA GLU A 232 5.00 -19.19 0.02
C GLU A 232 3.89 -18.37 -0.66
N ASN A 233 3.15 -17.59 0.12
CA ASN A 233 2.08 -16.71 -0.37
C ASN A 233 2.58 -15.35 -0.87
N GLU A 234 3.90 -15.18 -1.04
CA GLU A 234 4.57 -13.98 -1.56
C GLU A 234 4.38 -12.71 -0.71
N VAL A 235 3.80 -12.83 0.49
CA VAL A 235 3.65 -11.68 1.38
C VAL A 235 4.97 -11.35 2.06
N ARG A 236 5.20 -10.05 2.33
CA ARG A 236 6.36 -9.57 3.06
C ARG A 236 5.96 -8.51 4.07
N ALA A 237 6.60 -8.52 5.22
CA ALA A 237 6.57 -7.38 6.11
C ALA A 237 7.25 -6.18 5.41
N LYS A 238 6.55 -5.07 5.32
CA LYS A 238 7.00 -3.90 4.53
C LYS A 238 8.25 -3.24 5.11
N TYR A 239 8.47 -3.38 6.41
CA TYR A 239 9.64 -2.89 7.12
C TYR A 239 10.14 -4.04 7.99
N GLU A 240 11.42 -4.29 7.99
CA GLU A 240 12.09 -5.42 8.66
C GLU A 240 12.10 -5.23 10.20
N GLU A 241 10.95 -4.97 10.82
CA GLU A 241 10.80 -4.75 12.25
C GLU A 241 9.91 -5.84 12.84
N ASP A 242 10.51 -6.62 13.74
CA ASP A 242 9.85 -7.57 14.61
C ASP A 242 9.01 -6.81 15.66
N ARG A 243 7.76 -7.24 15.86
CA ARG A 243 6.91 -6.70 16.93
C ARG A 243 5.82 -7.64 17.38
N TRP A 244 5.51 -7.56 18.66
CA TRP A 244 4.42 -8.28 19.30
C TRP A 244 3.19 -7.41 19.46
N ALA A 245 2.01 -8.01 19.29
CA ALA A 245 0.74 -7.39 19.62
C ALA A 245 -0.03 -8.26 20.61
N LYS A 246 -0.57 -7.64 21.68
CA LYS A 246 -1.50 -8.28 22.62
C LYS A 246 -2.88 -8.34 21.96
N VAL A 247 -3.52 -9.48 22.08
CA VAL A 247 -4.86 -9.76 21.56
C VAL A 247 -5.82 -9.96 22.73
N SER A 248 -7.09 -9.61 22.55
CA SER A 248 -8.12 -9.85 23.57
C SER A 248 -8.30 -11.36 23.79
N LYS A 249 -8.76 -11.72 25.00
CA LYS A 249 -9.03 -13.12 25.33
C LYS A 249 -10.08 -13.73 24.40
N ASP A 250 -11.14 -12.98 24.10
CA ASP A 250 -12.23 -13.44 23.24
C ASP A 250 -11.74 -13.76 21.82
N THR A 251 -10.91 -12.88 21.24
CA THR A 251 -10.30 -13.13 19.93
C THR A 251 -9.32 -14.30 19.98
N PHE A 252 -8.61 -14.47 21.10
CA PHE A 252 -7.71 -15.59 21.28
C PHE A 252 -8.47 -16.92 21.42
N ASP A 253 -9.62 -16.94 22.07
CA ASP A 253 -10.50 -18.11 22.16
C ASP A 253 -11.04 -18.52 20.77
N ILE A 254 -11.35 -17.54 19.91
CA ILE A 254 -11.69 -17.80 18.49
C ILE A 254 -10.50 -18.39 17.73
N LEU A 255 -9.26 -17.94 18.01
CA LEU A 255 -8.04 -18.53 17.44
C LEU A 255 -7.89 -20.00 17.85
N LEU A 256 -8.07 -20.32 19.13
CA LEU A 256 -8.00 -21.70 19.61
C LEU A 256 -9.11 -22.58 18.99
N PHE A 257 -10.32 -22.04 18.86
CA PHE A 257 -11.42 -22.72 18.18
C PHE A 257 -11.11 -22.97 16.69
N TYR A 258 -10.56 -21.97 15.99
CA TYR A 258 -10.12 -22.11 14.61
C TYR A 258 -9.05 -23.21 14.48
N TYR A 259 -8.05 -23.20 15.35
CA TYR A 259 -7.00 -24.20 15.41
C TYR A 259 -7.57 -25.62 15.61
N ALA A 260 -8.45 -25.79 16.60
CA ALA A 260 -9.07 -27.08 16.91
C ALA A 260 -9.89 -27.59 15.70
N LYS A 261 -10.70 -26.72 15.09
CA LYS A 261 -11.59 -27.05 13.97
C LYS A 261 -10.84 -27.47 12.70
N TYR A 262 -9.74 -26.79 12.39
CA TYR A 262 -8.98 -27.03 11.15
C TYR A 262 -7.62 -27.69 11.39
N ARG A 263 -7.45 -28.35 12.53
CA ARG A 263 -6.19 -28.99 12.97
C ARG A 263 -5.55 -29.86 11.91
N LYS A 264 -6.33 -30.62 11.15
CA LYS A 264 -5.81 -31.54 10.10
C LYS A 264 -5.12 -30.75 8.98
N LEU A 265 -5.74 -29.68 8.51
CA LEU A 265 -5.19 -28.83 7.46
C LEU A 265 -4.00 -27.99 7.95
N LEU A 266 -4.08 -27.47 9.19
CA LEU A 266 -3.02 -26.65 9.77
C LEU A 266 -1.73 -27.45 10.02
N ARG A 267 -1.80 -28.76 10.26
CA ARG A 267 -0.61 -29.60 10.42
C ARG A 267 0.24 -29.75 9.13
N GLU A 268 -0.36 -29.49 7.99
CA GLU A 268 0.30 -29.55 6.68
C GLU A 268 0.87 -28.17 6.26
N SER A 269 0.70 -27.16 7.11
CA SER A 269 1.14 -25.79 6.86
C SER A 269 1.87 -25.23 8.06
N GLU A 270 2.73 -24.26 7.86
CA GLU A 270 3.36 -23.48 8.94
C GLU A 270 2.53 -22.22 9.26
N TYR A 271 1.67 -21.79 8.32
CA TYR A 271 0.96 -20.51 8.39
C TYR A 271 -0.29 -20.58 9.27
N LEU A 272 -0.54 -19.50 10.02
CA LEU A 272 -1.77 -19.36 10.79
C LEU A 272 -3.00 -19.33 9.87
N PHE A 273 -2.93 -18.59 8.77
CA PHE A 273 -4.05 -18.47 7.84
C PHE A 273 -3.84 -19.31 6.58
N ILE A 274 -4.76 -20.25 6.38
CA ILE A 274 -4.74 -21.21 5.27
C ILE A 274 -6.02 -21.15 4.44
N THR A 275 -5.96 -21.66 3.23
CA THR A 275 -7.13 -21.94 2.39
C THR A 275 -7.88 -23.14 2.95
N LEU A 276 -9.21 -23.00 3.16
CA LEU A 276 -10.00 -24.01 3.87
C LEU A 276 -10.59 -25.09 2.97
N SER A 277 -10.69 -24.86 1.66
CA SER A 277 -11.38 -25.78 0.74
C SER A 277 -10.87 -25.60 -0.69
N GLY A 278 -11.17 -26.59 -1.56
CA GLY A 278 -10.78 -26.62 -2.96
C GLY A 278 -9.38 -27.21 -3.15
N GLU A 279 -8.85 -27.10 -4.36
CA GLU A 279 -7.55 -27.64 -4.78
C GLU A 279 -6.36 -27.14 -3.94
N HIS A 280 -6.48 -25.93 -3.40
CA HIS A 280 -5.45 -25.27 -2.59
C HIS A 280 -5.70 -25.37 -1.08
N ALA A 281 -6.55 -26.30 -0.63
CA ALA A 281 -6.81 -26.48 0.81
C ALA A 281 -5.51 -26.82 1.56
N GLY A 282 -5.30 -26.18 2.72
CA GLY A 282 -4.08 -26.31 3.52
C GLY A 282 -2.94 -25.35 3.13
N GLN A 283 -2.95 -24.80 1.92
CA GLN A 283 -1.91 -23.84 1.49
C GLN A 283 -2.10 -22.47 2.17
N ALA A 284 -1.00 -21.72 2.31
CA ALA A 284 -0.99 -20.39 2.87
C ALA A 284 -2.00 -19.46 2.17
N LEU A 285 -2.79 -18.73 2.95
CA LEU A 285 -3.80 -17.81 2.43
C LEU A 285 -3.12 -16.60 1.75
N THR A 286 -3.57 -16.23 0.55
CA THR A 286 -3.02 -15.12 -0.22
C THR A 286 -3.78 -13.81 0.01
N GLU A 287 -3.14 -12.65 -0.24
CA GLU A 287 -3.83 -11.35 -0.22
C GLU A 287 -5.01 -11.28 -1.21
N ASP A 288 -4.88 -11.89 -2.38
CA ASP A 288 -5.95 -11.93 -3.38
C ASP A 288 -7.17 -12.71 -2.88
N ALA A 289 -6.95 -13.82 -2.16
CA ALA A 289 -8.03 -14.59 -1.53
C ALA A 289 -8.75 -13.78 -0.43
N VAL A 290 -8.01 -13.02 0.39
CA VAL A 290 -8.60 -12.11 1.38
C VAL A 290 -9.39 -10.99 0.70
N ASN A 291 -8.83 -10.37 -0.34
CA ASN A 291 -9.54 -9.34 -1.10
C ASN A 291 -10.82 -9.89 -1.76
N ALA A 292 -10.81 -11.15 -2.22
CA ALA A 292 -12.00 -11.83 -2.73
C ALA A 292 -13.03 -12.08 -1.62
N MET A 293 -12.60 -12.47 -0.43
CA MET A 293 -13.45 -12.63 0.76
C MET A 293 -14.10 -11.29 1.14
N LEU A 294 -13.32 -10.20 1.25
CA LEU A 294 -13.84 -8.87 1.56
C LEU A 294 -14.86 -8.38 0.51
N ARG A 295 -14.62 -8.65 -0.78
CA ARG A 295 -15.60 -8.35 -1.84
C ARG A 295 -16.90 -9.13 -1.69
N ARG A 296 -16.86 -10.41 -1.28
CA ARG A 296 -18.08 -11.21 -0.99
C ARG A 296 -18.83 -10.63 0.19
N LEU A 297 -18.14 -10.29 1.29
CA LEU A 297 -18.74 -9.62 2.45
C LEU A 297 -19.36 -8.27 2.05
N GLN A 298 -18.66 -7.46 1.26
CA GLN A 298 -19.19 -6.20 0.73
C GLN A 298 -20.49 -6.40 -0.09
N LYS A 299 -20.56 -7.44 -0.94
CA LYS A 299 -21.78 -7.75 -1.69
C LYS A 299 -22.94 -8.15 -0.77
N LYS A 300 -22.64 -8.91 0.30
CA LYS A 300 -23.64 -9.36 1.28
C LYS A 300 -24.15 -8.23 2.16
N THR A 301 -23.26 -7.34 2.59
CA THR A 301 -23.56 -6.27 3.57
C THR A 301 -23.87 -4.92 2.93
N GLN A 302 -23.56 -4.74 1.63
CA GLN A 302 -23.59 -3.47 0.91
C GLN A 302 -22.65 -2.39 1.49
N ILE A 303 -21.74 -2.77 2.38
CA ILE A 303 -20.77 -1.88 3.02
C ILE A 303 -19.37 -2.23 2.52
N LYS A 304 -18.59 -1.23 2.10
CA LYS A 304 -17.20 -1.42 1.68
C LYS A 304 -16.26 -1.40 2.89
N VAL A 305 -15.56 -2.50 3.12
CA VAL A 305 -14.46 -2.59 4.09
C VAL A 305 -13.22 -3.16 3.41
N THR A 306 -12.06 -2.63 3.77
CA THR A 306 -10.74 -3.10 3.32
C THR A 306 -9.86 -3.39 4.53
N SER A 307 -8.84 -4.23 4.36
CA SER A 307 -7.84 -4.49 5.43
C SER A 307 -7.19 -3.19 5.93
N HIS A 308 -6.99 -2.23 5.05
CA HIS A 308 -6.43 -0.92 5.40
C HIS A 308 -7.38 -0.08 6.28
N MET A 309 -8.69 -0.16 6.04
CA MET A 309 -9.69 0.51 6.89
C MET A 309 -9.73 -0.09 8.30
N LEU A 310 -9.51 -1.40 8.46
CA LEU A 310 -9.39 -2.05 9.78
C LEU A 310 -8.13 -1.56 10.53
N ARG A 311 -7.05 -1.37 9.82
CA ARG A 311 -5.84 -0.80 10.42
C ARG A 311 -6.02 0.69 10.82
N HIS A 312 -6.77 1.48 10.04
CA HIS A 312 -7.21 2.83 10.45
C HIS A 312 -8.13 2.79 11.67
N TYR A 313 -9.04 1.81 11.72
CA TYR A 313 -9.89 1.57 12.89
C TYR A 313 -9.05 1.33 14.14
N PHE A 314 -8.06 0.43 14.08
CA PHE A 314 -7.12 0.21 15.20
C PHE A 314 -6.51 1.53 15.69
N ALA A 315 -5.92 2.32 14.80
CA ALA A 315 -5.24 3.55 15.15
C ALA A 315 -6.19 4.55 15.86
N ASN A 316 -7.40 4.73 15.31
CA ASN A 316 -8.39 5.66 15.87
C ASN A 316 -8.95 5.17 17.22
N GLU A 317 -9.22 3.86 17.37
CA GLU A 317 -9.67 3.31 18.65
C GLU A 317 -8.59 3.42 19.73
N ARG A 318 -7.31 3.19 19.40
CA ARG A 318 -6.21 3.36 20.37
C ARG A 318 -6.05 4.81 20.78
N ARG A 319 -6.16 5.75 19.83
CA ARG A 319 -6.14 7.18 20.13
C ARG A 319 -7.29 7.59 21.06
N LYS A 320 -8.53 7.16 20.76
CA LYS A 320 -9.71 7.42 21.62
C LYS A 320 -9.53 6.88 23.05
N ASN A 321 -8.76 5.81 23.19
CA ASN A 321 -8.42 5.21 24.48
C ASN A 321 -7.13 5.77 25.11
N GLY A 322 -6.66 6.92 24.67
CA GLY A 322 -5.56 7.67 25.30
C GLY A 322 -4.15 7.19 24.96
N TRP A 323 -3.96 6.35 23.92
CA TRP A 323 -2.62 6.01 23.49
C TRP A 323 -1.91 7.19 22.85
N SER A 324 -0.62 7.39 23.19
CA SER A 324 0.19 8.42 22.54
C SER A 324 0.43 8.09 21.06
N LEU A 325 0.75 9.13 20.27
CA LEU A 325 1.06 8.95 18.84
C LEU A 325 2.26 8.03 18.61
N GLU A 326 3.23 8.07 19.53
CA GLU A 326 4.44 7.24 19.49
C GLU A 326 4.09 5.76 19.69
N LEU A 327 3.25 5.45 20.68
CA LEU A 327 2.77 4.08 20.94
C LEU A 327 1.98 3.54 19.74
N ILE A 328 1.08 4.35 19.17
CA ILE A 328 0.32 3.97 17.97
C ILE A 328 1.27 3.75 16.79
N SER A 329 2.25 4.65 16.60
CA SER A 329 3.25 4.56 15.52
C SER A 329 4.06 3.28 15.62
N GLN A 330 4.53 2.96 16.82
CA GLN A 330 5.29 1.75 17.10
C GLN A 330 4.45 0.47 16.88
N ALA A 331 3.22 0.44 17.41
CA ALA A 331 2.29 -0.67 17.21
C ALA A 331 1.98 -0.92 15.73
N LEU A 332 1.88 0.14 14.94
CA LEU A 332 1.69 0.06 13.50
C LEU A 332 2.98 -0.25 12.72
N GLY A 333 4.17 -0.14 13.31
CA GLY A 333 5.45 -0.25 12.60
C GLY A 333 5.59 0.84 11.54
N HIS A 334 5.39 2.10 11.94
CA HIS A 334 5.62 3.27 11.10
C HIS A 334 6.98 3.89 11.42
N ARG A 335 7.90 3.94 10.45
CA ARG A 335 9.20 4.62 10.59
C ARG A 335 9.10 6.14 10.68
N ASN A 336 7.98 6.72 10.22
CA ASN A 336 7.75 8.15 10.22
C ASN A 336 6.41 8.44 10.92
N LEU A 337 6.47 9.25 11.97
CA LEU A 337 5.30 9.66 12.76
C LEU A 337 4.23 10.36 11.90
N GLN A 338 4.64 11.11 10.86
CA GLN A 338 3.70 11.72 9.91
C GLN A 338 2.78 10.71 9.25
N THR A 339 3.28 9.48 9.02
CA THR A 339 2.44 8.40 8.51
C THR A 339 1.32 8.05 9.50
N THR A 340 1.60 8.06 10.81
CA THR A 340 0.59 7.81 11.85
C THR A 340 -0.44 8.92 11.90
N ILE A 341 -0.01 10.18 11.83
CA ILE A 341 -0.90 11.34 11.80
C ILE A 341 -1.90 11.25 10.65
N ASN A 342 -1.46 10.81 9.47
CA ASN A 342 -2.34 10.62 8.31
C ASN A 342 -3.39 9.50 8.49
N TYR A 343 -3.20 8.61 9.47
CA TYR A 343 -4.16 7.56 9.83
C TYR A 343 -5.23 8.05 10.79
N LEU A 344 -4.99 9.15 11.50
CA LEU A 344 -5.89 9.68 12.51
C LEU A 344 -6.85 10.68 11.89
N ASN A 345 -8.13 10.42 12.06
CA ASN A 345 -9.19 11.35 11.68
C ASN A 345 -9.54 12.19 12.92
N ILE A 346 -8.95 13.37 13.03
CA ILE A 346 -9.29 14.34 14.08
C ILE A 346 -10.37 15.26 13.51
N SER A 347 -11.55 15.27 14.13
CA SER A 347 -12.64 16.19 13.76
C SER A 347 -12.50 17.53 14.47
N ASN A 348 -13.17 18.55 13.95
CA ASN A 348 -13.22 19.84 14.62
C ASN A 348 -13.96 19.75 15.96
N GLU A 349 -14.99 18.88 16.03
CA GLU A 349 -15.75 18.62 17.26
C GLU A 349 -14.83 18.06 18.36
N GLU A 350 -13.96 17.10 18.05
CA GLU A 350 -12.98 16.55 19.01
C GLU A 350 -12.00 17.63 19.51
N LEU A 351 -11.61 18.57 18.65
CA LEU A 351 -10.74 19.70 19.07
C LEU A 351 -11.47 20.64 20.03
N VAL A 352 -12.76 20.90 19.78
CA VAL A 352 -13.60 21.72 20.65
C VAL A 352 -13.79 21.02 22.01
N GLU A 353 -14.19 19.75 22.01
CA GLU A 353 -14.38 18.96 23.24
C GLU A 353 -13.10 18.87 24.08
N ALA A 354 -11.95 18.62 23.46
CA ALA A 354 -10.66 18.62 24.15
C ALA A 354 -10.31 19.98 24.75
N SER A 355 -10.65 21.07 24.06
CA SER A 355 -10.44 22.44 24.56
C SER A 355 -11.38 22.74 25.73
N GLU A 356 -12.64 22.36 25.65
CA GLU A 356 -13.63 22.52 26.74
C GLU A 356 -13.22 21.72 27.98
N GLU A 357 -12.71 20.52 27.81
CA GLU A 357 -12.22 19.70 28.92
C GLU A 357 -11.00 20.34 29.59
N LEU A 358 -10.06 20.88 28.77
CA LEU A 358 -8.90 21.60 29.27
C LEU A 358 -9.33 22.84 30.08
N PHE A 359 -10.26 23.64 29.56
CA PHE A 359 -10.78 24.83 30.22
C PHE A 359 -11.55 24.49 31.51
N ARG A 360 -12.28 23.38 31.51
CA ARG A 360 -12.96 22.88 32.70
C ARG A 360 -12.00 22.48 33.82
N LYS A 361 -10.87 21.83 33.44
CA LYS A 361 -9.81 21.46 34.39
C LYS A 361 -8.99 22.66 34.89
N ASN A 362 -8.88 23.70 34.08
CA ASN A 362 -8.03 24.89 34.34
C ASN A 362 -8.84 26.18 34.44
N ALA A 363 -10.12 26.14 34.77
CA ALA A 363 -11.01 27.30 34.80
C ALA A 363 -10.52 28.50 35.68
N ALA A 364 -9.60 28.23 36.60
CA ALA A 364 -9.04 29.25 37.46
C ALA A 364 -7.95 30.17 36.81
N LEU A 365 -7.46 29.83 35.61
CA LEU A 365 -6.37 30.58 34.96
C LEU A 365 -6.84 31.91 34.33
N TYR A 366 -8.11 31.98 33.90
CA TYR A 366 -8.69 33.14 33.22
C TYR A 366 -9.94 33.62 33.98
N MET A 367 -9.73 34.40 35.03
CA MET A 367 -10.83 35.10 35.71
C MET A 367 -11.09 36.44 34.99
N ALA A 368 -12.03 36.44 34.05
CA ALA A 368 -12.45 37.67 33.35
C ALA A 368 -12.89 38.75 34.32
N ASP A 369 -13.46 38.39 35.48
CA ASP A 369 -13.89 39.28 36.54
C ASP A 369 -12.74 40.11 37.16
N LYS A 370 -11.48 39.76 36.93
CA LYS A 370 -10.30 40.51 37.33
C LYS A 370 -9.87 41.55 36.31
N LEU A 371 -10.43 41.51 35.11
CA LEU A 371 -10.14 42.42 34.01
C LEU A 371 -11.26 43.43 33.77
N LEU A 372 -12.43 43.23 34.36
CA LEU A 372 -13.60 44.10 34.37
C LEU A 372 -13.67 44.85 35.67
#